data_961c84602e9e258a8d1dc32acfe1f178
#
_entry.id   961c84602e9e258a8d1dc32acfe1f178
#
_cell.length_a   1.000
_cell.length_b   1.000
_cell.length_c   1.000
_cell.angle_alpha   90.00
_cell.angle_beta   90.00
_cell.angle_gamma   90.00
#
_symmetry.space_group_name_H-M   'P 1'
#
loop_
_entity.id
_entity.type
_entity.pdbx_description
1 polymer ?
#
loop_
_entity_poly.entity_id
_entity_poly.type
_entity_poly.pdbx_seq_one_letter_code
_entity_poly.pdbx_strand_id
1 'polypeptide(L)'
;MGIRLRSFAPVRTILLLFAVVSLMGWPFTVLMPIFAGKILKGGPHTLGFLMGALGIGALASAVSLALRKSVLGLGKMIPISTATLGVGLICFGTSRILWLSLLLMLLCGFGMMQQMAASNTIIQTIVDDDKRGRVMSFYAMAFVGMAPFGSLLAGVLANAIGAPFTVMLSGVCCIVGAVWFATQLRPIRKLIRPIYIDLGILPAPGPIIEDSAAG
;
A
#
# COMPACT_ATOMS: atom_id res chain seq x y z
N MET A 1 -21.25 23.27 -2.00
CA MET A 1 -20.95 22.81 -0.62
C MET A 1 -20.93 21.28 -0.46
N GLY A 2 -21.64 20.52 -1.28
CA GLY A 2 -21.67 19.04 -1.20
C GLY A 2 -20.42 18.29 -1.67
N ILE A 3 -19.57 18.88 -2.49
CA ILE A 3 -18.35 18.24 -3.03
C ILE A 3 -17.27 18.09 -1.95
N ARG A 4 -17.19 19.02 -0.99
CA ARG A 4 -16.18 19.04 0.09
C ARG A 4 -16.25 17.84 1.05
N LEU A 5 -17.43 17.28 1.29
CA LEU A 5 -17.61 16.13 2.17
C LEU A 5 -17.35 14.79 1.45
N ARG A 6 -17.51 14.75 0.12
CA ARG A 6 -17.30 13.53 -0.68
C ARG A 6 -15.84 13.11 -0.82
N SER A 7 -14.90 14.07 -0.86
CA SER A 7 -13.46 13.78 -0.95
C SER A 7 -12.87 13.31 0.38
N PHE A 8 -13.48 13.63 1.53
CA PHE A 8 -12.91 13.35 2.84
C PHE A 8 -12.91 11.84 3.20
N ALA A 9 -13.98 11.13 2.86
CA ALA A 9 -14.09 9.70 3.18
C ALA A 9 -13.08 8.83 2.43
N PRO A 10 -12.89 8.96 1.09
CA PRO A 10 -11.87 8.21 0.35
C PRO A 10 -10.46 8.48 0.87
N VAL A 11 -10.10 9.75 1.10
CA VAL A 11 -8.78 10.15 1.59
C VAL A 11 -8.51 9.54 2.97
N ARG A 12 -9.48 9.64 3.89
CA ARG A 12 -9.37 9.05 5.24
C ARG A 12 -9.13 7.54 5.18
N THR A 13 -9.86 6.82 4.34
CA THR A 13 -9.72 5.37 4.23
C THR A 13 -8.35 4.97 3.68
N ILE A 14 -7.83 5.70 2.67
CA ILE A 14 -6.50 5.48 2.14
C ILE A 14 -5.43 5.78 3.20
N LEU A 15 -5.54 6.90 3.92
CA LEU A 15 -4.60 7.27 4.98
C LEU A 15 -4.59 6.28 6.13
N LEU A 16 -5.75 5.75 6.54
CA LEU A 16 -5.83 4.73 7.58
C LEU A 16 -5.15 3.42 7.16
N LEU A 17 -5.41 2.93 5.94
CA LEU A 17 -4.71 1.75 5.43
C LEU A 17 -3.20 2.02 5.37
N PHE A 18 -2.81 3.20 4.90
CA PHE A 18 -1.41 3.57 4.79
C PHE A 18 -0.72 3.63 6.15
N ALA A 19 -1.40 4.17 7.18
CA ALA A 19 -0.90 4.16 8.55
C ALA A 19 -0.73 2.74 9.11
N VAL A 20 -1.68 1.83 8.84
CA VAL A 20 -1.57 0.41 9.25
C VAL A 20 -0.38 -0.25 8.57
N VAL A 21 -0.19 -0.04 7.26
CA VAL A 21 0.95 -0.60 6.51
C VAL A 21 2.26 0.01 6.99
N SER A 22 2.30 1.30 7.31
CA SER A 22 3.48 1.96 7.84
C SER A 22 3.84 1.47 9.24
N LEU A 23 2.84 1.23 10.09
CA LEU A 23 3.04 0.77 11.46
C LEU A 23 3.43 -0.72 11.53
N MET A 24 2.82 -1.56 10.70
CA MET A 24 2.97 -3.02 10.77
C MET A 24 3.77 -3.60 9.60
N GLY A 25 3.56 -3.06 8.39
CA GLY A 25 4.16 -3.62 7.18
C GLY A 25 5.59 -3.18 6.95
N TRP A 26 5.95 -1.92 7.25
CA TRP A 26 7.30 -1.38 7.02
C TRP A 26 8.36 -1.88 8.00
N PRO A 27 8.06 -2.04 9.31
CA PRO A 27 9.08 -2.32 10.33
C PRO A 27 9.78 -3.67 10.19
N PHE A 28 9.33 -4.58 9.31
CA PHE A 28 10.06 -5.81 9.02
C PHE A 28 11.50 -5.56 8.56
N THR A 29 11.77 -4.39 7.97
CA THR A 29 13.11 -4.00 7.52
C THR A 29 14.10 -3.89 8.68
N VAL A 30 13.64 -3.49 9.87
CA VAL A 30 14.45 -3.44 11.10
C VAL A 30 14.85 -4.85 11.57
N LEU A 31 14.04 -5.86 11.23
CA LEU A 31 14.31 -7.25 11.60
C LEU A 31 15.17 -7.99 10.55
N MET A 32 15.45 -7.38 9.40
CA MET A 32 16.27 -7.98 8.34
C MET A 32 17.66 -8.46 8.77
N PRO A 33 18.42 -7.72 9.62
CA PRO A 33 19.69 -8.21 10.12
C PRO A 33 19.59 -9.52 10.90
N ILE A 34 18.47 -9.71 11.66
CA ILE A 34 18.22 -10.94 12.40
C ILE A 34 17.96 -12.10 11.45
N PHE A 35 17.19 -11.86 10.37
CA PHE A 35 16.96 -12.86 9.34
C PHE A 35 18.25 -13.24 8.63
N ALA A 36 19.04 -12.26 8.20
CA ALA A 36 20.30 -12.50 7.49
C ALA A 36 21.31 -13.27 8.34
N GLY A 37 21.50 -12.87 9.61
CA GLY A 37 22.49 -13.44 10.48
C GLY A 37 22.07 -14.73 11.17
N LYS A 38 20.90 -14.74 11.84
CA LYS A 38 20.47 -15.86 12.71
C LYS A 38 19.66 -16.92 11.97
N ILE A 39 18.80 -16.52 11.02
CA ILE A 39 17.84 -17.43 10.40
C ILE A 39 18.42 -18.05 9.14
N LEU A 40 18.95 -17.24 8.23
CA LEU A 40 19.57 -17.68 7.00
C LEU A 40 21.06 -18.06 7.16
N LYS A 41 21.61 -17.83 8.38
CA LYS A 41 23.01 -18.12 8.72
C LYS A 41 24.01 -17.50 7.75
N GLY A 42 23.64 -16.38 7.14
CA GLY A 42 24.48 -15.58 6.26
C GLY A 42 25.10 -14.40 6.99
N GLY A 43 25.97 -13.68 6.33
CA GLY A 43 26.60 -12.49 6.88
C GLY A 43 26.00 -11.19 6.34
N PRO A 44 26.78 -10.07 6.42
CA PRO A 44 26.38 -8.78 5.86
C PRO A 44 26.02 -8.84 4.37
N HIS A 45 26.65 -9.70 3.59
CA HIS A 45 26.32 -9.93 2.17
C HIS A 45 24.90 -10.42 1.98
N THR A 46 24.42 -11.33 2.83
CA THR A 46 23.03 -11.83 2.79
C THR A 46 22.03 -10.71 3.07
N LEU A 47 22.33 -9.81 4.01
CA LEU A 47 21.52 -8.63 4.26
C LEU A 47 21.51 -7.72 3.02
N GLY A 48 22.65 -7.49 2.40
CA GLY A 48 22.75 -6.72 1.16
C GLY A 48 21.89 -7.31 0.02
N PHE A 49 21.93 -8.63 -0.17
CA PHE A 49 21.10 -9.31 -1.17
C PHE A 49 19.59 -9.19 -0.88
N LEU A 50 19.18 -9.33 0.39
CA LEU A 50 17.77 -9.17 0.77
C LEU A 50 17.28 -7.75 0.52
N MET A 51 18.07 -6.74 0.91
CA MET A 51 17.75 -5.32 0.66
C MET A 51 17.80 -4.99 -0.83
N GLY A 52 18.75 -5.56 -1.57
CA GLY A 52 18.83 -5.43 -3.02
C GLY A 52 17.61 -6.01 -3.73
N ALA A 53 17.17 -7.20 -3.35
CA ALA A 53 15.96 -7.83 -3.88
C ALA A 53 14.70 -6.98 -3.60
N LEU A 54 14.57 -6.45 -2.38
CA LEU A 54 13.52 -5.51 -2.01
C LEU A 54 13.53 -4.26 -2.91
N GLY A 55 14.71 -3.67 -3.12
CA GLY A 55 14.91 -2.50 -3.98
C GLY A 55 14.58 -2.77 -5.45
N ILE A 56 14.97 -3.92 -5.99
CA ILE A 56 14.64 -4.35 -7.37
C ILE A 56 13.12 -4.49 -7.52
N GLY A 57 12.43 -5.09 -6.54
CA GLY A 57 10.98 -5.19 -6.54
C GLY A 57 10.30 -3.82 -6.52
N ALA A 58 10.80 -2.90 -5.69
CA ALA A 58 10.29 -1.53 -5.62
C ALA A 58 10.51 -0.78 -6.94
N LEU A 59 11.67 -0.94 -7.59
CA LEU A 59 11.97 -0.35 -8.88
C LEU A 59 11.05 -0.91 -9.98
N ALA A 60 10.87 -2.22 -10.03
CA ALA A 60 9.94 -2.87 -10.98
C ALA A 60 8.51 -2.33 -10.82
N SER A 61 8.06 -2.12 -9.60
CA SER A 61 6.77 -1.51 -9.31
C SER A 61 6.69 -0.06 -9.81
N ALA A 62 7.71 0.75 -9.52
CA ALA A 62 7.76 2.15 -9.97
C ALA A 62 7.71 2.24 -11.51
N VAL A 63 8.48 1.41 -12.21
CA VAL A 63 8.46 1.32 -13.68
C VAL A 63 7.08 0.88 -14.17
N SER A 64 6.49 -0.15 -13.56
CA SER A 64 5.15 -0.63 -13.96
C SER A 64 4.07 0.44 -13.82
N LEU A 65 4.18 1.29 -12.80
CA LEU A 65 3.25 2.39 -12.58
C LEU A 65 3.52 3.56 -13.54
N ALA A 66 4.79 3.87 -13.83
CA ALA A 66 5.17 4.91 -14.78
C ALA A 66 4.71 4.60 -16.22
N LEU A 67 4.69 3.32 -16.59
CA LEU A 67 4.18 2.87 -17.90
C LEU A 67 2.65 2.95 -18.01
N ARG A 68 1.94 3.17 -16.91
CA ARG A 68 0.48 3.32 -16.91
C ARG A 68 0.06 4.71 -17.41
N LYS A 69 -0.76 4.72 -18.43
CA LYS A 69 -1.32 5.95 -19.03
C LYS A 69 -2.59 6.46 -18.33
N SER A 70 -3.11 5.73 -17.33
CA SER A 70 -4.39 6.06 -16.70
C SER A 70 -4.40 5.77 -15.21
N VAL A 71 -5.00 6.67 -14.44
CA VAL A 71 -5.28 6.52 -13.01
C VAL A 71 -6.45 5.57 -12.73
N LEU A 72 -7.19 5.17 -13.78
CA LEU A 72 -8.31 4.24 -13.65
C LEU A 72 -7.82 2.87 -13.18
N GLY A 73 -8.48 2.34 -12.14
CA GLY A 73 -8.15 1.04 -11.57
C GLY A 73 -7.10 1.07 -10.45
N LEU A 74 -6.39 2.19 -10.22
CA LEU A 74 -5.43 2.32 -9.11
C LEU A 74 -6.06 2.00 -7.74
N GLY A 75 -7.34 2.34 -7.54
CA GLY A 75 -8.06 1.99 -6.31
C GLY A 75 -8.14 0.49 -6.03
N LYS A 76 -8.18 -0.37 -7.07
CA LYS A 76 -8.13 -1.83 -6.90
C LYS A 76 -6.70 -2.32 -6.64
N MET A 77 -5.70 -1.59 -7.13
CA MET A 77 -4.30 -1.98 -6.95
C MET A 77 -3.86 -1.83 -5.50
N ILE A 78 -4.37 -0.83 -4.78
CA ILE A 78 -4.01 -0.62 -3.37
C ILE A 78 -4.21 -1.89 -2.52
N PRO A 79 -5.41 -2.49 -2.42
CA PRO A 79 -5.58 -3.68 -1.60
C PRO A 79 -4.86 -4.90 -2.17
N ILE A 80 -4.75 -5.05 -3.49
CA ILE A 80 -4.01 -6.15 -4.10
C ILE A 80 -2.54 -6.07 -3.72
N SER A 81 -1.93 -4.89 -3.85
CA SER A 81 -0.52 -4.68 -3.51
C SER A 81 -0.25 -4.85 -2.01
N THR A 82 -1.17 -4.39 -1.16
CA THR A 82 -1.09 -4.60 0.29
C THR A 82 -1.22 -6.08 0.65
N ALA A 83 -2.10 -6.83 -0.02
CA ALA A 83 -2.22 -8.27 0.15
C ALA A 83 -0.97 -9.01 -0.34
N THR A 84 -0.39 -8.61 -1.48
CA THR A 84 0.88 -9.15 -1.99
C THR A 84 2.01 -8.95 -0.98
N LEU A 85 2.12 -7.76 -0.39
CA LEU A 85 3.06 -7.49 0.70
C LEU A 85 2.80 -8.41 1.89
N GLY A 86 1.54 -8.53 2.33
CA GLY A 86 1.16 -9.36 3.48
C GLY A 86 1.49 -10.83 3.28
N VAL A 87 1.14 -11.40 2.13
CA VAL A 87 1.48 -12.80 1.77
C VAL A 87 2.99 -12.98 1.69
N GLY A 88 3.70 -12.03 1.05
CA GLY A 88 5.16 -12.05 0.97
C GLY A 88 5.81 -12.08 2.35
N LEU A 89 5.34 -11.26 3.30
CA LEU A 89 5.85 -11.23 4.68
C LEU A 89 5.56 -12.54 5.44
N ILE A 90 4.36 -13.12 5.30
CA ILE A 90 4.04 -14.40 5.94
C ILE A 90 4.96 -15.51 5.42
N CYS A 91 5.08 -15.62 4.11
CA CYS A 91 5.96 -16.62 3.49
C CYS A 91 7.43 -16.37 3.84
N PHE A 92 7.88 -15.10 3.90
CA PHE A 92 9.23 -14.76 4.30
C PHE A 92 9.52 -15.13 5.76
N GLY A 93 8.56 -14.92 6.66
CA GLY A 93 8.69 -15.33 8.08
C GLY A 93 8.92 -16.84 8.25
N THR A 94 8.37 -17.66 7.37
CA THR A 94 8.56 -19.12 7.38
C THR A 94 9.79 -19.60 6.61
N SER A 95 10.33 -18.77 5.71
CA SER A 95 11.43 -19.15 4.82
C SER A 95 12.74 -19.38 5.57
N ARG A 96 13.46 -20.43 5.18
CA ARG A 96 14.82 -20.77 5.67
C ARG A 96 15.80 -20.89 4.51
N ILE A 97 15.37 -20.65 3.29
CA ILE A 97 16.15 -20.80 2.06
C ILE A 97 16.39 -19.42 1.48
N LEU A 98 17.68 -19.07 1.23
CA LEU A 98 18.06 -17.75 0.74
C LEU A 98 17.37 -17.38 -0.57
N TRP A 99 17.38 -18.27 -1.56
CA TRP A 99 16.79 -18.00 -2.87
C TRP A 99 15.29 -17.70 -2.80
N LEU A 100 14.56 -18.47 -1.98
CA LEU A 100 13.14 -18.21 -1.73
C LEU A 100 12.95 -16.87 -1.03
N SER A 101 13.78 -16.58 -0.03
CA SER A 101 13.74 -15.32 0.71
C SER A 101 13.98 -14.11 -0.21
N LEU A 102 14.89 -14.21 -1.17
CA LEU A 102 15.15 -13.16 -2.17
C LEU A 102 13.93 -12.92 -3.05
N LEU A 103 13.30 -13.98 -3.56
CA LEU A 103 12.08 -13.88 -4.37
C LEU A 103 10.94 -13.22 -3.56
N LEU A 104 10.78 -13.62 -2.31
CA LEU A 104 9.75 -13.05 -1.42
C LEU A 104 10.02 -11.57 -1.11
N MET A 105 11.29 -11.20 -0.94
CA MET A 105 11.67 -9.79 -0.74
C MET A 105 11.39 -8.94 -1.98
N LEU A 106 11.63 -9.49 -3.17
CA LEU A 106 11.27 -8.83 -4.42
C LEU A 106 9.74 -8.58 -4.49
N LEU A 107 8.93 -9.57 -4.13
CA LEU A 107 7.47 -9.43 -4.06
C LEU A 107 7.04 -8.41 -3.00
N CYS A 108 7.68 -8.41 -1.83
CA CYS A 108 7.40 -7.43 -0.78
C CYS A 108 7.73 -6.01 -1.24
N GLY A 109 8.89 -5.80 -1.87
CA GLY A 109 9.29 -4.50 -2.41
C GLY A 109 8.33 -4.00 -3.50
N PHE A 110 7.92 -4.90 -4.40
CA PHE A 110 6.93 -4.59 -5.43
C PHE A 110 5.59 -4.17 -4.81
N GLY A 111 5.03 -4.97 -3.91
CA GLY A 111 3.75 -4.70 -3.25
C GLY A 111 3.77 -3.39 -2.45
N MET A 112 4.84 -3.16 -1.70
CA MET A 112 5.03 -1.99 -0.87
C MET A 112 5.08 -0.70 -1.70
N MET A 113 5.92 -0.65 -2.73
CA MET A 113 6.07 0.52 -3.60
C MET A 113 4.81 0.78 -4.41
N GLN A 114 4.16 -0.27 -4.91
CA GLN A 114 2.91 -0.18 -5.65
C GLN A 114 1.77 0.42 -4.80
N GLN A 115 1.63 -0.05 -3.56
CA GLN A 115 0.63 0.44 -2.62
C GLN A 115 0.89 1.92 -2.30
N MET A 116 2.14 2.29 -2.00
CA MET A 116 2.56 3.65 -1.68
C MET A 116 2.29 4.59 -2.86
N ALA A 117 2.76 4.24 -4.05
CA ALA A 117 2.65 5.08 -5.24
C ALA A 117 1.20 5.21 -5.72
N ALA A 118 0.41 4.12 -5.72
CA ALA A 118 -1.01 4.16 -6.08
C ALA A 118 -1.82 5.02 -5.11
N SER A 119 -1.57 4.92 -3.80
CA SER A 119 -2.22 5.74 -2.78
C SER A 119 -1.89 7.22 -2.95
N ASN A 120 -0.60 7.53 -3.16
CA ASN A 120 -0.12 8.90 -3.40
C ASN A 120 -0.79 9.51 -4.66
N THR A 121 -0.80 8.78 -5.76
CA THR A 121 -1.40 9.24 -7.02
C THR A 121 -2.90 9.50 -6.87
N ILE A 122 -3.65 8.60 -6.23
CA ILE A 122 -5.09 8.79 -6.03
C ILE A 122 -5.36 10.02 -5.16
N ILE A 123 -4.65 10.15 -4.03
CA ILE A 123 -4.85 11.31 -3.13
C ILE A 123 -4.58 12.61 -3.87
N GLN A 124 -3.49 12.70 -4.63
CA GLN A 124 -3.16 13.90 -5.40
C GLN A 124 -4.19 14.21 -6.50
N THR A 125 -4.82 13.19 -7.07
CA THR A 125 -5.82 13.35 -8.13
C THR A 125 -7.18 13.82 -7.58
N ILE A 126 -7.58 13.38 -6.38
CA ILE A 126 -8.94 13.67 -5.86
C ILE A 126 -8.99 14.87 -4.93
N VAL A 127 -7.85 15.39 -4.49
CA VAL A 127 -7.77 16.50 -3.56
C VAL A 127 -7.62 17.81 -4.31
N ASP A 128 -8.45 18.81 -3.95
CA ASP A 128 -8.39 20.17 -4.49
C ASP A 128 -7.01 20.80 -4.25
N ASP A 129 -6.52 21.62 -5.19
CA ASP A 129 -5.18 22.22 -5.16
C ASP A 129 -4.93 23.04 -3.89
N ASP A 130 -5.95 23.77 -3.40
CA ASP A 130 -5.88 24.59 -2.19
C ASP A 130 -5.66 23.78 -0.90
N LYS A 131 -5.97 22.46 -0.90
CA LYS A 131 -5.84 21.56 0.25
C LYS A 131 -4.79 20.48 0.07
N ARG A 132 -4.23 20.34 -1.15
CA ARG A 132 -3.27 19.29 -1.49
C ARG A 132 -2.08 19.29 -0.53
N GLY A 133 -1.50 20.44 -0.24
CA GLY A 133 -0.38 20.56 0.69
C GLY A 133 -0.68 20.00 2.08
N ARG A 134 -1.85 20.33 2.66
CA ARG A 134 -2.27 19.83 3.99
C ARG A 134 -2.50 18.33 4.00
N VAL A 135 -3.16 17.79 2.97
CA VAL A 135 -3.42 16.34 2.88
C VAL A 135 -2.13 15.57 2.66
N MET A 136 -1.21 16.10 1.86
CA MET A 136 0.11 15.49 1.65
C MET A 136 0.99 15.54 2.90
N SER A 137 0.83 16.58 3.75
CA SER A 137 1.50 16.61 5.07
C SER A 137 0.98 15.49 5.98
N PHE A 138 -0.34 15.24 6.00
CA PHE A 138 -0.91 14.10 6.74
C PHE A 138 -0.44 12.76 6.17
N TYR A 139 -0.32 12.64 4.85
CA TYR A 139 0.21 11.45 4.20
C TYR A 139 1.68 11.19 4.62
N ALA A 140 2.52 12.22 4.57
CA ALA A 140 3.90 12.13 5.01
C ALA A 140 4.01 11.80 6.50
N MET A 141 3.17 12.43 7.35
CA MET A 141 3.11 12.14 8.78
C MET A 141 2.66 10.69 9.06
N ALA A 142 1.68 10.18 8.32
CA ALA A 142 1.23 8.79 8.46
C ALA A 142 2.34 7.80 8.08
N PHE A 143 3.25 8.16 7.19
CA PHE A 143 4.38 7.32 6.81
C PHE A 143 5.58 7.50 7.74
N VAL A 144 6.17 8.70 7.75
CA VAL A 144 7.41 8.98 8.49
C VAL A 144 7.16 9.01 9.99
N GLY A 145 6.02 9.57 10.43
CA GLY A 145 5.68 9.66 11.84
C GLY A 145 5.34 8.32 12.48
N MET A 146 4.76 7.37 11.73
CA MET A 146 4.45 6.03 12.26
C MET A 146 5.66 5.08 12.25
N ALA A 147 6.68 5.32 11.43
CA ALA A 147 7.83 4.44 11.29
C ALA A 147 8.60 4.18 12.61
N PRO A 148 8.89 5.19 13.46
CA PRO A 148 9.54 4.95 14.75
C PRO A 148 8.71 4.06 15.68
N PHE A 149 7.40 4.32 15.76
CA PHE A 149 6.48 3.52 16.59
C PHE A 149 6.38 2.08 16.09
N GLY A 150 6.29 1.89 14.77
CA GLY A 150 6.31 0.57 14.16
C GLY A 150 7.62 -0.18 14.41
N SER A 151 8.76 0.50 14.29
CA SER A 151 10.08 -0.08 14.55
C SER A 151 10.24 -0.51 16.01
N LEU A 152 9.77 0.32 16.95
CA LEU A 152 9.79 -0.01 18.37
C LEU A 152 8.88 -1.21 18.66
N LEU A 153 7.66 -1.20 18.12
CA LEU A 153 6.71 -2.30 18.26
C LEU A 153 7.28 -3.60 17.69
N ALA A 154 7.87 -3.56 16.50
CA ALA A 154 8.51 -4.73 15.89
C ALA A 154 9.67 -5.26 16.74
N GLY A 155 10.47 -4.37 17.33
CA GLY A 155 11.56 -4.75 18.24
C GLY A 155 11.06 -5.44 19.50
N VAL A 156 10.03 -4.88 20.16
CA VAL A 156 9.39 -5.46 21.34
C VAL A 156 8.76 -6.82 21.00
N LEU A 157 8.00 -6.92 19.93
CA LEU A 157 7.39 -8.18 19.50
C LEU A 157 8.46 -9.21 19.12
N ALA A 158 9.51 -8.82 18.42
CA ALA A 158 10.58 -9.73 18.05
C ALA A 158 11.33 -10.29 19.27
N ASN A 159 11.43 -9.50 20.33
CA ASN A 159 12.00 -9.99 21.60
C ASN A 159 11.07 -10.93 22.35
N ALA A 160 9.75 -10.71 22.30
CA ALA A 160 8.75 -11.50 23.00
C ALA A 160 8.41 -12.82 22.29
N ILE A 161 8.17 -12.79 20.98
CA ILE A 161 7.67 -13.92 20.18
C ILE A 161 8.63 -14.37 19.07
N GLY A 162 9.76 -13.68 18.91
CA GLY A 162 10.75 -13.94 17.87
C GLY A 162 10.49 -13.20 16.56
N ALA A 163 11.57 -12.92 15.82
CA ALA A 163 11.51 -12.17 14.57
C ALA A 163 10.63 -12.84 13.49
N PRO A 164 10.64 -14.18 13.27
CA PRO A 164 9.78 -14.82 12.29
C PRO A 164 8.29 -14.59 12.54
N PHE A 165 7.84 -14.83 13.76
CA PHE A 165 6.43 -14.65 14.13
C PHE A 165 6.01 -13.18 14.06
N THR A 166 6.89 -12.25 14.41
CA THR A 166 6.63 -10.81 14.29
C THR A 166 6.40 -10.41 12.83
N VAL A 167 7.23 -10.90 11.91
CA VAL A 167 7.06 -10.61 10.47
C VAL A 167 5.80 -11.27 9.91
N MET A 168 5.47 -12.49 10.33
CA MET A 168 4.22 -13.15 9.97
C MET A 168 3.00 -12.36 10.47
N LEU A 169 3.02 -11.90 11.72
CA LEU A 169 1.97 -11.08 12.30
C LEU A 169 1.78 -9.77 11.52
N SER A 170 2.89 -9.12 11.16
CA SER A 170 2.87 -7.93 10.28
C SER A 170 2.19 -8.23 8.94
N GLY A 171 2.48 -9.38 8.34
CA GLY A 171 1.84 -9.83 7.12
C GLY A 171 0.33 -10.06 7.27
N VAL A 172 -0.09 -10.69 8.38
CA VAL A 172 -1.53 -10.87 8.69
C VAL A 172 -2.23 -9.53 8.84
N CYS A 173 -1.64 -8.57 9.57
CA CYS A 173 -2.20 -7.23 9.72
C CYS A 173 -2.34 -6.51 8.36
N CYS A 174 -1.37 -6.67 7.46
CA CYS A 174 -1.45 -6.13 6.10
C CYS A 174 -2.60 -6.77 5.30
N ILE A 175 -2.80 -8.09 5.40
CA ILE A 175 -3.91 -8.79 4.72
C ILE A 175 -5.25 -8.32 5.28
N VAL A 176 -5.40 -8.24 6.60
CA VAL A 176 -6.62 -7.74 7.24
C VAL A 176 -6.92 -6.31 6.79
N GLY A 177 -5.90 -5.44 6.75
CA GLY A 177 -6.02 -4.08 6.22
C GLY A 177 -6.44 -4.05 4.73
N ALA A 178 -5.87 -4.93 3.91
CA ALA A 178 -6.21 -5.06 2.50
C ALA A 178 -7.67 -5.51 2.30
N VAL A 179 -8.13 -6.50 3.05
CA VAL A 179 -9.52 -6.99 3.02
C VAL A 179 -10.47 -5.90 3.48
N TRP A 180 -10.16 -5.25 4.60
CA TRP A 180 -10.96 -4.11 5.08
C TRP A 180 -11.08 -3.01 4.03
N PHE A 181 -9.96 -2.62 3.41
CA PHE A 181 -9.98 -1.62 2.33
C PHE A 181 -10.77 -2.09 1.11
N ALA A 182 -10.67 -3.37 0.74
CA ALA A 182 -11.41 -3.94 -0.37
C ALA A 182 -12.93 -3.84 -0.17
N THR A 183 -13.42 -3.97 1.08
CA THR A 183 -14.85 -3.77 1.40
C THR A 183 -15.29 -2.32 1.20
N GLN A 184 -14.38 -1.37 1.41
CA GLN A 184 -14.63 0.05 1.23
C GLN A 184 -14.52 0.52 -0.24
N LEU A 185 -14.00 -0.31 -1.15
CA LEU A 185 -13.80 0.08 -2.54
C LEU A 185 -15.10 0.46 -3.27
N ARG A 186 -16.21 -0.25 -3.00
CA ARG A 186 -17.51 0.02 -3.63
C ARG A 186 -18.02 1.43 -3.28
N PRO A 187 -18.14 1.83 -2.02
CA PRO A 187 -18.55 3.19 -1.66
C PRO A 187 -17.53 4.24 -2.13
N ILE A 188 -16.22 3.98 -2.03
CA ILE A 188 -15.15 4.88 -2.49
C ILE A 188 -15.28 5.16 -3.98
N ARG A 189 -15.50 4.13 -4.82
CA ARG A 189 -15.67 4.30 -6.27
C ARG A 189 -16.89 5.15 -6.62
N LYS A 190 -17.99 5.01 -5.91
CA LYS A 190 -19.18 5.86 -6.09
C LYS A 190 -18.90 7.33 -5.79
N LEU A 191 -18.07 7.58 -4.79
CA LEU A 191 -17.70 8.95 -4.37
C LEU A 191 -16.66 9.60 -5.32
N ILE A 192 -15.74 8.81 -5.87
CA ILE A 192 -14.66 9.30 -6.75
C ILE A 192 -15.14 9.46 -8.19
N ARG A 193 -16.11 8.66 -8.64
CA ARG A 193 -16.61 8.69 -10.03
C ARG A 193 -17.01 10.09 -10.51
N PRO A 194 -17.82 10.89 -9.77
CA PRO A 194 -18.16 12.24 -10.19
C PRO A 194 -16.93 13.15 -10.31
N ILE A 195 -15.95 13.01 -9.41
CA ILE A 195 -14.70 13.78 -9.47
C ILE A 195 -13.92 13.46 -10.76
N TYR A 196 -13.88 12.19 -11.17
CA TYR A 196 -13.22 11.78 -12.41
C TYR A 196 -13.96 12.27 -13.67
N ILE A 197 -15.27 12.44 -13.61
CA ILE A 197 -16.07 13.04 -14.68
C ILE A 197 -15.75 14.55 -14.78
N ASP A 198 -15.73 15.25 -13.66
CA ASP A 198 -15.43 16.70 -13.60
C ASP A 198 -13.98 17.00 -14.07
N LEU A 199 -13.05 16.08 -13.84
CA LEU A 199 -11.66 16.17 -14.32
C LEU A 199 -11.48 15.71 -15.78
N GLY A 200 -12.55 15.29 -16.47
CA GLY A 200 -12.47 14.79 -17.86
C GLY A 200 -11.78 13.44 -18.01
N ILE A 201 -11.54 12.70 -16.91
CA ILE A 201 -10.90 11.38 -16.93
C ILE A 201 -11.91 10.29 -17.33
N LEU A 202 -13.19 10.49 -17.04
CA LEU A 202 -14.29 9.63 -17.44
C LEU A 202 -15.27 10.42 -18.31
N PRO A 203 -15.87 9.80 -19.36
CA PRO A 203 -16.94 10.45 -20.12
C PRO A 203 -18.15 10.69 -19.22
N ALA A 204 -18.80 11.85 -19.41
CA ALA A 204 -20.08 12.14 -18.79
C ALA A 204 -21.09 11.05 -19.18
N PRO A 205 -22.03 10.67 -18.29
CA PRO A 205 -23.14 9.80 -18.67
C PRO A 205 -23.88 10.51 -19.81
N GLY A 206 -24.06 9.80 -20.94
CA GLY A 206 -24.83 10.30 -22.07
C GLY A 206 -26.24 10.73 -21.63
N PRO A 207 -26.88 11.67 -22.35
CA PRO A 207 -28.25 12.04 -22.04
C PRO A 207 -29.09 10.76 -21.98
N ILE A 208 -29.87 10.62 -20.92
CA ILE A 208 -30.90 9.61 -20.86
C ILE A 208 -31.84 9.95 -22.03
N ILE A 209 -31.78 9.13 -23.08
CA ILE A 209 -32.81 9.20 -24.12
C ILE A 209 -34.05 8.75 -23.37
N GLU A 210 -34.85 9.70 -22.89
CA GLU A 210 -36.24 9.43 -22.56
C GLU A 210 -36.86 8.99 -23.88
N ASP A 211 -37.08 7.69 -23.96
CA ASP A 211 -37.84 7.08 -25.05
C ASP A 211 -39.21 7.76 -25.03
N SER A 212 -39.35 8.72 -25.95
CA SER A 212 -40.62 9.39 -26.21
C SER A 212 -41.52 8.39 -26.87
N ALA A 213 -42.06 7.44 -26.08
CA ALA A 213 -43.20 6.62 -26.42
C ALA A 213 -44.45 7.41 -26.07
N ALA A 214 -44.74 8.39 -26.89
CA ALA A 214 -46.08 8.98 -27.02
C ALA A 214 -46.39 9.07 -28.50
N GLY A 215 -47.08 8.09 -29.00
CA GLY A 215 -47.73 8.03 -30.29
C GLY A 215 -48.86 7.02 -30.22
#